data_c98fccb4985d87ea919005577b2a0807
#
_entry.id   c98fccb4985d87ea919005577b2a0807
#
_cell.length_a   1.000
_cell.length_b   1.000
_cell.length_c   1.000
_cell.angle_alpha   90.00
_cell.angle_beta   90.00
_cell.angle_gamma   90.00
#
_symmetry.space_group_name_H-M   'P 1'
#
loop_
_entity.id
_entity.type
_entity.pdbx_description
1 polymer ?
#
loop_
_entity_poly.entity_id
_entity_poly.type
_entity_poly.pdbx_seq_one_letter_code
_entity_poly.pdbx_strand_id
1 'polypeptide(L)'
;MLDELRVQNVALIEDASLAPASGLTVLTGETGAGKTALLSSIKLLVGERADASAVREGTDALRVEARFFTSPEDQEGIVVSRKVSADGRGRVEIDGHMASVKELAGGIGTSIDLCGQHEHQRLLDVKNHVSMLDAWIGSDIQSCQTEYVDALHAYHAAIAELQRVIEVSQSSNAKI
;
A
#
# COMPACT_ATOMS: atom_id res chain seq x y z
N MET A 1 -0.71 7.73 8.42
CA MET A 1 -1.69 8.81 8.19
C MET A 1 -1.22 9.68 7.04
N LEU A 2 -2.10 10.09 6.12
CA LEU A 2 -1.76 11.11 5.11
C LEU A 2 -1.65 12.48 5.79
N ASP A 3 -0.50 13.10 5.71
CA ASP A 3 -0.22 14.41 6.31
C ASP A 3 -0.41 15.54 5.30
N GLU A 4 0.21 15.41 4.13
CA GLU A 4 0.14 16.41 3.07
C GLU A 4 0.04 15.72 1.70
N LEU A 5 -0.79 16.27 0.84
CA LEU A 5 -0.93 15.87 -0.56
C LEU A 5 -0.71 17.10 -1.43
N ARG A 6 0.18 17.01 -2.41
CA ARG A 6 0.38 18.02 -3.45
C ARG A 6 0.13 17.40 -4.81
N VAL A 7 -0.65 18.10 -5.62
CA VAL A 7 -1.10 17.64 -6.94
C VAL A 7 -0.79 18.70 -7.97
N GLN A 8 -0.10 18.33 -9.04
CA GLN A 8 0.26 19.25 -10.13
C GLN A 8 -0.11 18.63 -11.47
N ASN A 9 -0.75 19.41 -12.31
CA ASN A 9 -1.14 19.09 -13.69
C ASN A 9 -1.96 17.79 -13.81
N VAL A 10 -2.89 17.55 -12.89
CA VAL A 10 -3.78 16.38 -12.93
C VAL A 10 -5.16 16.80 -13.41
N ALA A 11 -5.54 16.38 -14.60
CA ALA A 11 -6.82 16.71 -15.25
C ALA A 11 -7.10 18.22 -15.20
N LEU A 12 -8.09 18.67 -14.43
CA LEU A 12 -8.42 20.09 -14.29
C LEU A 12 -7.57 20.84 -13.26
N ILE A 13 -6.80 20.12 -12.44
CA ILE A 13 -5.97 20.71 -11.39
C ILE A 13 -4.63 21.14 -11.99
N GLU A 14 -4.31 22.41 -11.87
CA GLU A 14 -3.00 22.96 -12.23
C GLU A 14 -1.99 22.78 -11.08
N ASP A 15 -2.31 23.29 -9.91
CA ASP A 15 -1.57 23.09 -8.65
C ASP A 15 -2.56 23.14 -7.48
N ALA A 16 -2.51 22.14 -6.60
CA ALA A 16 -3.30 22.11 -5.39
C ALA A 16 -2.53 21.41 -4.28
N SER A 17 -2.70 21.88 -3.06
CA SER A 17 -2.22 21.20 -1.85
C SER A 17 -3.38 20.99 -0.87
N LEU A 18 -3.32 19.87 -0.16
CA LEU A 18 -4.28 19.47 0.85
C LEU A 18 -3.52 18.91 2.06
N ALA A 19 -3.80 19.46 3.23
CA ALA A 19 -3.36 18.90 4.51
C ALA A 19 -4.59 18.38 5.26
N PRO A 20 -4.86 17.06 5.24
CA PRO A 20 -6.01 16.49 5.92
C PRO A 20 -5.89 16.62 7.43
N ALA A 21 -7.00 16.77 8.12
CA ALA A 21 -7.04 16.68 9.58
C ALA A 21 -6.77 15.23 10.04
N SER A 22 -6.37 15.06 11.31
CA SER A 22 -6.12 13.74 11.92
C SER A 22 -7.36 12.83 12.04
N GLY A 23 -8.55 13.39 11.87
CA GLY A 23 -9.82 12.65 11.91
C GLY A 23 -10.52 12.64 10.55
N LEU A 24 -11.72 13.22 10.51
CA LEU A 24 -12.54 13.31 9.29
C LEU A 24 -12.21 14.58 8.52
N THR A 25 -11.84 14.44 7.27
CA THR A 25 -11.75 15.54 6.29
C THR A 25 -12.81 15.37 5.22
N VAL A 26 -13.63 16.40 5.00
CA VAL A 26 -14.72 16.36 4.02
C VAL A 26 -14.39 17.29 2.86
N LEU A 27 -14.36 16.73 1.63
CA LEU A 27 -14.20 17.48 0.40
C LEU A 27 -15.56 17.71 -0.25
N THR A 28 -16.00 18.96 -0.29
CA THR A 28 -17.25 19.38 -0.93
C THR A 28 -16.97 20.21 -2.18
N GLY A 29 -17.93 20.28 -3.07
CA GLY A 29 -17.85 21.08 -4.29
C GLY A 29 -18.77 20.53 -5.38
N GLU A 30 -18.96 21.31 -6.43
CA GLU A 30 -19.78 20.92 -7.59
C GLU A 30 -19.15 19.76 -8.37
N THR A 31 -19.97 19.11 -9.19
CA THR A 31 -19.51 18.07 -10.14
C THR A 31 -18.51 18.71 -11.11
N GLY A 32 -17.35 18.07 -11.29
CA GLY A 32 -16.29 18.63 -12.14
C GLY A 32 -15.30 19.58 -11.44
N ALA A 33 -15.51 19.95 -10.16
CA ALA A 33 -14.64 20.86 -9.41
C ALA A 33 -13.30 20.24 -8.94
N GLY A 34 -12.84 19.13 -9.54
CA GLY A 34 -11.54 18.53 -9.21
C GLY A 34 -11.55 17.46 -8.11
N LYS A 35 -12.68 17.18 -7.43
CA LYS A 35 -12.77 16.13 -6.40
C LYS A 35 -12.30 14.76 -6.92
N THR A 36 -12.78 14.36 -8.10
CA THR A 36 -12.38 13.11 -8.76
C THR A 36 -10.90 13.11 -9.12
N ALA A 37 -10.36 14.25 -9.56
CA ALA A 37 -8.93 14.38 -9.87
C ALA A 37 -8.05 14.23 -8.63
N LEU A 38 -8.48 14.77 -7.47
CA LEU A 38 -7.80 14.55 -6.19
C LEU A 38 -7.82 13.07 -5.77
N LEU A 39 -8.97 12.38 -5.87
CA LEU A 39 -9.06 10.95 -5.59
C LEU A 39 -8.17 10.14 -6.54
N SER A 40 -8.17 10.47 -7.84
CA SER A 40 -7.29 9.83 -8.82
C SER A 40 -5.81 10.04 -8.49
N SER A 41 -5.47 11.18 -7.92
CA SER A 41 -4.10 11.47 -7.45
C SER A 41 -3.71 10.55 -6.29
N ILE A 42 -4.60 10.32 -5.33
CA ILE A 42 -4.35 9.36 -4.23
C ILE A 42 -4.20 7.93 -4.78
N LYS A 43 -5.03 7.53 -5.77
CA LYS A 43 -4.90 6.23 -6.45
C LYS A 43 -3.52 6.02 -7.08
N LEU A 44 -2.95 7.06 -7.68
CA LEU A 44 -1.59 7.00 -8.19
C LEU A 44 -0.57 6.73 -7.08
N LEU A 45 -0.75 7.29 -5.89
CA LEU A 45 0.14 7.11 -4.75
C LEU A 45 0.01 5.74 -4.08
N VAL A 46 -1.12 5.04 -4.23
CA VAL A 46 -1.29 3.66 -3.75
C VAL A 46 -0.82 2.62 -4.76
N GLY A 47 -0.26 3.04 -5.89
CA GLY A 47 0.32 2.12 -6.87
C GLY A 47 -0.63 1.71 -8.00
N GLU A 48 -1.79 2.36 -8.17
CA GLU A 48 -2.64 2.09 -9.32
C GLU A 48 -1.97 2.47 -10.64
N ARG A 49 -2.47 1.86 -11.72
CA ARG A 49 -1.94 2.13 -13.06
C ARG A 49 -2.21 3.58 -13.44
N ALA A 50 -1.16 4.24 -13.90
CA ALA A 50 -1.27 5.60 -14.42
C ALA A 50 -1.88 5.60 -15.82
N ASP A 51 -2.80 6.51 -16.06
CA ASP A 51 -3.33 6.82 -17.40
C ASP A 51 -2.75 8.15 -17.85
N ALA A 52 -2.16 8.18 -19.04
CA ALA A 52 -1.64 9.42 -19.63
C ALA A 52 -2.74 10.47 -19.85
N SER A 53 -3.99 10.07 -20.02
CA SER A 53 -5.13 10.98 -20.14
C SER A 53 -5.41 11.78 -18.86
N ALA A 54 -4.84 11.39 -17.72
CA ALA A 54 -4.89 12.17 -16.49
C ALA A 54 -3.95 13.38 -16.49
N VAL A 55 -3.01 13.46 -17.43
CA VAL A 55 -2.11 14.62 -17.58
C VAL A 55 -2.94 15.80 -18.11
N ARG A 56 -2.81 16.96 -17.46
CA ARG A 56 -3.50 18.17 -17.84
C ARG A 56 -3.16 18.56 -19.28
N GLU A 57 -4.16 18.89 -20.07
CA GLU A 57 -3.97 19.36 -21.44
C GLU A 57 -3.03 20.56 -21.51
N GLY A 58 -2.09 20.52 -22.44
CA GLY A 58 -1.08 21.57 -22.60
C GLY A 58 0.12 21.47 -21.66
N THR A 59 0.25 20.38 -20.88
CA THR A 59 1.40 20.11 -20.02
C THR A 59 2.11 18.82 -20.41
N ASP A 60 3.41 18.71 -20.09
CA ASP A 60 4.23 17.55 -20.44
C ASP A 60 4.07 16.39 -19.47
N ALA A 61 3.69 16.68 -18.23
CA ALA A 61 3.57 15.66 -17.19
C ALA A 61 2.71 16.12 -16.00
N LEU A 62 2.07 15.18 -15.34
CA LEU A 62 1.52 15.36 -14.00
C LEU A 62 2.55 14.98 -12.93
N ARG A 63 2.38 15.52 -11.72
CA ARG A 63 3.11 15.12 -10.52
C ARG A 63 2.17 15.09 -9.33
N VAL A 64 2.28 14.01 -8.56
CA VAL A 64 1.59 13.85 -7.28
C VAL A 64 2.62 13.50 -6.22
N GLU A 65 2.59 14.23 -5.12
CA GLU A 65 3.45 14.01 -3.96
C GLU A 65 2.61 13.93 -2.70
N ALA A 66 3.01 13.07 -1.78
CA ALA A 66 2.40 13.05 -0.46
C ALA A 66 3.40 12.63 0.61
N ARG A 67 3.17 13.13 1.83
CA ARG A 67 3.84 12.68 3.04
C ARG A 67 2.90 11.85 3.88
N PHE A 68 3.40 10.69 4.34
CA PHE A 68 2.67 9.75 5.16
C PHE A 68 3.42 9.50 6.46
N PHE A 69 2.73 9.56 7.58
CA PHE A 69 3.23 9.04 8.86
C PHE A 69 2.78 7.60 9.04
N THR A 70 3.71 6.71 9.35
CA THR A 70 3.46 5.26 9.52
C THR A 70 3.07 4.91 10.93
N SER A 71 3.56 5.67 11.91
CA SER A 71 3.20 5.54 13.33
C SER A 71 3.03 6.92 13.97
N PRO A 72 2.43 7.02 15.17
CA PRO A 72 2.33 8.28 15.92
C PRO A 72 3.69 8.85 16.36
N GLU A 73 4.71 7.99 16.49
CA GLU A 73 6.08 8.36 16.88
C GLU A 73 6.95 8.77 15.67
N ASP A 74 6.48 8.53 14.47
CA ASP A 74 7.17 8.90 13.22
C ASP A 74 7.14 10.42 13.05
N GLN A 75 8.29 11.07 13.16
CA GLN A 75 8.42 12.53 13.10
C GLN A 75 8.80 13.03 11.69
N GLU A 76 9.38 12.18 10.87
CA GLU A 76 9.86 12.56 9.54
C GLU A 76 8.82 12.22 8.47
N GLY A 77 8.16 11.07 8.62
CA GLY A 77 7.24 10.54 7.64
C GLY A 77 7.94 10.03 6.38
N ILE A 78 7.20 9.35 5.54
CA ILE A 78 7.65 8.87 4.24
C ILE A 78 7.09 9.78 3.15
N VAL A 79 7.97 10.33 2.31
CA VAL A 79 7.59 11.16 1.18
C VAL A 79 7.54 10.31 -0.08
N VAL A 80 6.39 10.27 -0.71
CA VAL A 80 6.17 9.55 -1.97
C VAL A 80 5.90 10.54 -3.08
N SER A 81 6.58 10.40 -4.22
CA SER A 81 6.34 11.19 -5.42
C SER A 81 6.07 10.28 -6.61
N ARG A 82 5.09 10.63 -7.41
CA ARG A 82 4.79 9.96 -8.66
C ARG A 82 4.63 10.97 -9.78
N LYS A 83 5.42 10.79 -10.83
CA LYS A 83 5.37 11.61 -12.07
C LYS A 83 4.89 10.71 -13.20
N VAL A 84 3.99 11.22 -14.03
CA VAL A 84 3.53 10.55 -15.25
C VAL A 84 3.60 11.57 -16.40
N SER A 85 4.33 11.22 -17.43
CA SER A 85 4.46 12.05 -18.63
C SER A 85 3.30 11.80 -19.60
N ALA A 86 3.01 12.77 -20.46
CA ALA A 86 1.96 12.69 -21.48
C ALA A 86 2.18 11.53 -22.48
N ASP A 87 3.42 11.04 -22.62
CA ASP A 87 3.76 9.84 -23.39
C ASP A 87 3.53 8.50 -22.63
N GLY A 88 2.98 8.57 -21.41
CA GLY A 88 2.64 7.41 -20.58
C GLY A 88 3.78 6.85 -19.74
N ARG A 89 4.98 7.44 -19.77
CA ARG A 89 6.08 7.02 -18.90
C ARG A 89 5.82 7.46 -17.47
N GLY A 90 5.99 6.53 -16.52
CA GLY A 90 5.84 6.79 -15.10
C GLY A 90 7.16 6.70 -14.34
N ARG A 91 7.33 7.56 -13.34
CA ARG A 91 8.43 7.50 -12.37
C ARG A 91 7.85 7.54 -10.96
N VAL A 92 8.39 6.72 -10.08
CA VAL A 92 8.05 6.67 -8.65
C VAL A 92 9.32 6.97 -7.86
N GLU A 93 9.19 7.77 -6.83
CA GLU A 93 10.24 8.04 -5.85
C GLU A 93 9.66 7.89 -4.43
N ILE A 94 10.43 7.26 -3.55
CA ILE A 94 10.14 7.14 -2.11
C ILE A 94 11.36 7.72 -1.38
N ASP A 95 11.17 8.74 -0.57
CA ASP A 95 12.21 9.49 0.14
C ASP A 95 13.36 9.95 -0.78
N GLY A 96 13.00 10.40 -1.98
CA GLY A 96 13.94 10.86 -3.00
C GLY A 96 14.67 9.76 -3.77
N HIS A 97 14.44 8.49 -3.46
CA HIS A 97 15.02 7.35 -4.17
C HIS A 97 14.05 6.77 -5.19
N MET A 98 14.59 6.35 -6.35
CA MET A 98 13.77 5.69 -7.37
C MET A 98 13.21 4.38 -6.86
N ALA A 99 11.91 4.18 -7.05
CA ALA A 99 11.20 2.97 -6.65
C ALA A 99 10.32 2.44 -7.79
N SER A 100 9.91 1.18 -7.68
CA SER A 100 8.94 0.58 -8.59
C SER A 100 7.49 0.83 -8.12
N VAL A 101 6.53 0.76 -9.04
CA VAL A 101 5.10 0.81 -8.70
C VAL A 101 4.70 -0.35 -7.77
N LYS A 102 5.38 -1.50 -7.89
CA LYS A 102 5.15 -2.67 -7.03
C LYS A 102 5.60 -2.41 -5.59
N GLU A 103 6.75 -1.77 -5.39
CA GLU A 103 7.23 -1.36 -4.06
C GLU A 103 6.28 -0.34 -3.44
N LEU A 104 5.83 0.63 -4.21
CA LEU A 104 4.84 1.61 -3.77
C LEU A 104 3.54 0.93 -3.31
N ALA A 105 2.98 0.03 -4.11
CA ALA A 105 1.76 -0.70 -3.80
C ALA A 105 1.91 -1.62 -2.58
N GLY A 106 3.06 -2.29 -2.44
CA GLY A 106 3.36 -3.17 -1.30
C GLY A 106 3.72 -2.44 0.00
N GLY A 107 4.16 -1.19 -0.10
CA GLY A 107 4.48 -0.32 1.04
C GLY A 107 3.29 0.58 1.41
N ILE A 108 3.38 1.85 1.06
CA ILE A 108 2.37 2.87 1.39
C ILE A 108 0.97 2.50 0.88
N GLY A 109 0.86 1.84 -0.29
CA GLY A 109 -0.42 1.39 -0.82
C GLY A 109 -1.22 0.49 0.12
N THR A 110 -0.55 -0.26 0.99
CA THR A 110 -1.22 -1.09 2.00
C THR A 110 -1.81 -0.31 3.16
N SER A 111 -1.36 0.93 3.38
CA SER A 111 -1.80 1.80 4.47
C SER A 111 -3.02 2.65 4.11
N ILE A 112 -3.44 2.64 2.85
CA ILE A 112 -4.56 3.42 2.34
C ILE A 112 -5.62 2.46 1.81
N ASP A 113 -6.85 2.60 2.29
CA ASP A 113 -8.01 1.90 1.74
C ASP A 113 -8.94 2.90 1.04
N LEU A 114 -9.20 2.67 -0.24
CA LEU A 114 -10.05 3.51 -1.06
C LEU A 114 -11.40 2.80 -1.25
N CYS A 115 -12.46 3.43 -0.77
CA CYS A 115 -13.83 2.91 -0.87
C CYS A 115 -14.62 3.71 -1.91
N GLY A 116 -14.84 3.14 -3.08
CA GLY A 116 -15.59 3.78 -4.17
C GLY A 116 -16.38 2.79 -5.01
N GLN A 117 -17.17 3.31 -5.95
CA GLN A 117 -17.84 2.48 -6.96
C GLN A 117 -16.77 1.86 -7.87
N HIS A 118 -16.70 0.54 -7.94
CA HIS A 118 -15.74 -0.23 -8.75
C HIS A 118 -14.31 -0.30 -8.19
N GLU A 119 -14.07 0.03 -6.94
CA GLU A 119 -12.76 -0.11 -6.32
C GLU A 119 -12.63 -1.46 -5.60
N HIS A 120 -11.45 -2.06 -5.72
CA HIS A 120 -11.12 -3.32 -5.05
C HIS A 120 -10.93 -3.03 -3.56
N GLN A 121 -11.98 -3.23 -2.80
CA GLN A 121 -11.91 -3.13 -1.34
C GLN A 121 -11.04 -4.27 -0.82
N ARG A 122 -10.02 -3.97 -0.02
CA ARG A 122 -9.21 -4.97 0.66
C ARG A 122 -10.06 -5.97 1.45
N LEU A 123 -11.21 -5.53 1.93
CA LEU A 123 -12.20 -6.36 2.61
C LEU A 123 -12.78 -7.46 1.73
N LEU A 124 -12.79 -7.33 0.40
CA LEU A 124 -13.29 -8.37 -0.51
C LEU A 124 -12.29 -9.52 -0.68
N ASP A 125 -11.02 -9.31 -0.39
CA ASP A 125 -10.02 -10.38 -0.41
C ASP A 125 -9.97 -11.07 0.96
N VAL A 126 -10.49 -12.31 1.01
CA VAL A 126 -10.53 -13.17 2.21
C VAL A 126 -9.16 -13.30 2.89
N LYS A 127 -8.06 -13.22 2.13
CA LYS A 127 -6.70 -13.30 2.67
C LYS A 127 -6.38 -12.16 3.65
N ASN A 128 -7.05 -11.03 3.51
CA ASN A 128 -6.83 -9.86 4.36
C ASN A 128 -7.66 -9.89 5.66
N HIS A 129 -8.68 -10.77 5.75
CA HIS A 129 -9.63 -10.73 6.88
C HIS A 129 -8.95 -10.93 8.24
N VAL A 130 -8.04 -11.90 8.33
CA VAL A 130 -7.33 -12.17 9.59
C VAL A 130 -6.48 -10.97 9.98
N SER A 131 -5.65 -10.46 9.08
CA SER A 131 -4.79 -9.31 9.37
C SER A 131 -5.57 -8.03 9.70
N MET A 132 -6.74 -7.83 9.09
CA MET A 132 -7.61 -6.69 9.40
C MET A 132 -8.25 -6.85 10.79
N LEU A 133 -8.67 -8.06 11.15
CA LEU A 133 -9.19 -8.35 12.49
C LEU A 133 -8.10 -8.17 13.55
N ASP A 134 -6.90 -8.68 13.30
CA ASP A 134 -5.76 -8.54 14.19
C ASP A 134 -5.39 -7.07 14.41
N ALA A 135 -5.38 -6.28 13.33
CA ALA A 135 -5.13 -4.83 13.40
C ALA A 135 -6.22 -4.10 14.21
N TRP A 136 -7.47 -4.54 14.14
CA TRP A 136 -8.58 -3.96 14.90
C TRP A 136 -8.50 -4.30 16.39
N ILE A 137 -8.07 -5.52 16.76
CA ILE A 137 -7.86 -5.93 18.16
C ILE A 137 -6.67 -5.16 18.78
N GLY A 138 -5.68 -4.79 17.95
CA GLY A 138 -4.53 -4.01 18.39
C GLY A 138 -3.51 -4.80 19.20
N SER A 139 -2.92 -4.16 20.22
CA SER A 139 -1.81 -4.73 21.02
C SER A 139 -2.18 -6.01 21.77
N ASP A 140 -3.44 -6.20 22.10
CA ASP A 140 -3.89 -7.32 22.95
C ASP A 140 -3.68 -8.69 22.30
N ILE A 141 -3.60 -8.73 20.95
CA ILE A 141 -3.39 -9.99 20.22
C ILE A 141 -1.90 -10.31 20.00
N GLN A 142 -0.97 -9.38 20.21
CA GLN A 142 0.43 -9.57 19.86
C GLN A 142 1.09 -10.74 20.60
N SER A 143 0.79 -10.92 21.88
CA SER A 143 1.32 -12.07 22.66
C SER A 143 0.80 -13.40 22.12
N CYS A 144 -0.48 -13.49 21.82
CA CYS A 144 -1.09 -14.70 21.25
C CYS A 144 -0.55 -15.01 19.86
N GLN A 145 -0.32 -13.99 19.03
CA GLN A 145 0.29 -14.18 17.71
C GLN A 145 1.72 -14.70 17.81
N THR A 146 2.52 -14.16 18.73
CA THR A 146 3.91 -14.64 18.96
C THR A 146 3.90 -16.09 19.38
N GLU A 147 3.12 -16.46 20.38
CA GLU A 147 2.98 -17.83 20.86
C GLU A 147 2.53 -18.80 19.77
N TYR A 148 1.55 -18.38 18.95
CA TYR A 148 1.06 -19.18 17.82
C TYR A 148 2.15 -19.40 16.75
N VAL A 149 2.86 -18.36 16.38
CA VAL A 149 3.93 -18.43 15.35
C VAL A 149 5.07 -19.33 15.85
N ASP A 150 5.48 -19.20 17.10
CA ASP A 150 6.53 -20.04 17.70
C ASP A 150 6.11 -21.51 17.75
N ALA A 151 4.88 -21.78 18.16
CA ALA A 151 4.33 -23.15 18.17
C ALA A 151 4.23 -23.74 16.75
N LEU A 152 3.84 -22.94 15.77
CA LEU A 152 3.75 -23.35 14.37
C LEU A 152 5.15 -23.67 13.78
N HIS A 153 6.15 -22.84 14.08
CA HIS A 153 7.54 -23.10 13.68
C HIS A 153 8.08 -24.40 14.29
N ALA A 154 7.84 -24.62 15.60
CA ALA A 154 8.23 -25.85 16.27
C ALA A 154 7.55 -27.09 15.67
N TYR A 155 6.26 -26.99 15.34
CA TYR A 155 5.52 -28.04 14.67
C TYR A 155 6.09 -28.38 13.30
N HIS A 156 6.36 -27.37 12.45
CA HIS A 156 6.94 -27.60 11.12
C HIS A 156 8.34 -28.20 11.22
N ALA A 157 9.16 -27.76 12.16
CA ALA A 157 10.49 -28.33 12.40
C ALA A 157 10.42 -29.80 12.81
N ALA A 158 9.49 -30.16 13.69
CA ALA A 158 9.27 -31.54 14.11
C ALA A 158 8.81 -32.44 12.95
N ILE A 159 7.90 -31.95 12.10
CA ILE A 159 7.47 -32.67 10.89
C ILE A 159 8.64 -32.89 9.91
N ALA A 160 9.42 -31.87 9.65
CA ALA A 160 10.57 -31.95 8.75
C ALA A 160 11.62 -32.98 9.26
N GLU A 161 11.88 -32.97 10.57
CA GLU A 161 12.78 -33.96 11.17
C GLU A 161 12.20 -35.39 11.12
N LEU A 162 10.91 -35.57 11.39
CA LEU A 162 10.25 -36.85 11.24
C LEU A 162 10.36 -37.40 9.82
N GLN A 163 10.09 -36.55 8.81
CA GLN A 163 10.23 -36.95 7.40
C GLN A 163 11.66 -37.38 7.08
N ARG A 164 12.67 -36.60 7.55
CA ARG A 164 14.07 -36.94 7.38
C ARG A 164 14.43 -38.30 7.98
N VAL A 165 13.96 -38.59 9.19
CA VAL A 165 14.21 -39.88 9.86
C VAL A 165 13.55 -41.05 9.10
N ILE A 166 12.33 -40.85 8.59
CA ILE A 166 11.63 -41.85 7.78
C ILE A 166 12.42 -42.16 6.49
N GLU A 167 12.89 -41.14 5.78
CA GLU A 167 13.68 -41.30 4.56
C GLU A 167 14.97 -42.05 4.80
N VAL A 168 15.70 -41.73 5.88
CA VAL A 168 16.92 -42.42 6.28
C VAL A 168 16.65 -43.89 6.61
N SER A 169 15.57 -44.17 7.37
CA SER A 169 15.16 -45.54 7.71
C SER A 169 14.83 -46.37 6.47
N GLN A 170 14.07 -45.78 5.52
CA GLN A 170 13.69 -46.49 4.28
C GLN A 170 14.92 -46.75 3.38
N SER A 171 15.84 -45.77 3.27
CA SER A 171 17.07 -45.93 2.49
C SER A 171 18.03 -46.95 3.08
N SER A 172 18.04 -47.13 4.41
CA SER A 172 18.83 -48.19 5.09
C SER A 172 18.26 -49.58 4.87
N ASN A 173 16.96 -49.71 4.88
CA ASN A 173 16.27 -51.00 4.63
C ASN A 173 16.35 -51.45 3.16
N ALA A 174 16.52 -50.54 2.20
CA ALA A 174 16.67 -50.87 0.78
C ALA A 174 18.09 -51.33 0.39
N LYS A 175 19.07 -51.28 1.31
CA LYS A 175 20.45 -51.74 1.11
C LYS A 175 20.80 -53.10 1.71
N ILE A 176 19.83 -53.75 2.29
CA ILE A 176 19.89 -55.14 2.76
C ILE A 176 19.17 -56.05 1.79
#